data_bcfba3d985166ed89b651d73deb30e52
#
_entry.id   bcfba3d985166ed89b651d73deb30e52
#
_cell.length_a   1.000
_cell.length_b   1.000
_cell.length_c   1.000
_cell.angle_alpha   90.00
_cell.angle_beta   90.00
_cell.angle_gamma   90.00
#
_symmetry.space_group_name_H-M   'P 1'
#
loop_
_entity.id
_entity.type
_entity.pdbx_description
1 polymer ?
#
loop_
_entity_poly.entity_id
_entity_poly.type
_entity_poly.pdbx_seq_one_letter_code
_entity_poly.pdbx_strand_id
1 'polypeptide(L)'
;AGVIPTAKHFPGHGDTSLDSHGRLPQIEIDARTLVNRELVPFEYLIKAKIPAIMSGHLSFPQIESDGTPASLSKKFLTDILRRQMNYDGLIITDDMMMNGATLFAGSFHRAVMMAIEAGNDIIISSTTAGLYDNMWTRNLERMRTNSEFKERVKDAARRVVFAKLNYFKSENHAPLYPDENSIFEHIPDKDGQKFFLEQACRSVSVYKQGSAFPLKPAEGERILIAGPFLSLYSEGRKRYPNVSTFHFSYELKNDNSNFDIWNAASLVSVADSYDTIIICVYDKHTANIAKRLRYMDKRVVVFSIMSPVFVLDDFDWADTILCGYSYSSYSFAALFGALSGEFVPQGIIPLKH
;
A
#
# COMPACT_ATOMS: atom_id res chain seq x y z
N ALA A 1 -10.42 17.55 8.55
CA ALA A 1 -10.21 17.32 7.12
C ALA A 1 -11.51 16.97 6.36
N GLY A 2 -12.66 16.79 7.05
CA GLY A 2 -13.95 16.49 6.38
C GLY A 2 -14.08 15.11 5.76
N VAL A 3 -13.27 14.13 6.18
CA VAL A 3 -13.36 12.73 5.77
C VAL A 3 -13.43 11.80 6.99
N ILE A 4 -14.05 10.63 6.83
CA ILE A 4 -14.15 9.61 7.89
C ILE A 4 -12.86 8.78 7.88
N PRO A 5 -11.96 8.92 8.89
CA PRO A 5 -10.76 8.10 8.97
C PRO A 5 -11.11 6.67 9.34
N THR A 6 -10.38 5.72 8.76
CA THR A 6 -10.59 4.29 8.96
C THR A 6 -9.28 3.62 9.38
N ALA A 7 -9.26 3.02 10.58
CA ALA A 7 -8.11 2.24 11.04
C ALA A 7 -8.07 0.86 10.40
N LYS A 8 -6.86 0.40 9.98
CA LYS A 8 -6.74 -0.88 9.27
C LYS A 8 -5.38 -1.56 9.47
N HIS A 9 -5.35 -2.88 9.28
CA HIS A 9 -6.44 -3.83 9.07
C HIS A 9 -6.66 -4.64 10.36
N PHE A 10 -7.88 -4.59 10.90
CA PHE A 10 -8.22 -5.32 12.14
C PHE A 10 -8.25 -6.84 11.89
N PRO A 11 -7.71 -7.68 12.78
CA PRO A 11 -7.19 -7.36 14.12
C PRO A 11 -5.67 -7.08 14.17
N GLY A 12 -4.98 -6.97 13.04
CA GLY A 12 -3.54 -6.66 12.92
C GLY A 12 -2.90 -7.45 11.79
N HIS A 13 -2.23 -6.78 10.85
CA HIS A 13 -1.63 -7.37 9.63
C HIS A 13 -0.08 -7.37 9.68
N GLY A 14 0.52 -7.06 10.83
CA GLY A 14 1.98 -6.84 10.90
C GLY A 14 2.84 -8.09 10.95
N ASP A 15 2.29 -9.24 11.35
CA ASP A 15 3.07 -10.46 11.61
C ASP A 15 2.87 -11.54 10.53
N THR A 16 3.10 -11.16 9.27
CA THR A 16 3.06 -12.08 8.14
C THR A 16 3.99 -11.62 7.03
N SER A 17 4.62 -12.56 6.33
CA SER A 17 5.38 -12.34 5.11
C SER A 17 4.52 -12.44 3.84
N LEU A 18 3.24 -12.79 3.96
CA LEU A 18 2.33 -12.97 2.84
C LEU A 18 1.46 -11.73 2.62
N ASP A 19 1.25 -11.39 1.35
CA ASP A 19 0.33 -10.36 0.92
C ASP A 19 -1.08 -10.96 0.72
N SER A 20 -2.09 -10.32 1.31
CA SER A 20 -3.50 -10.73 1.23
C SER A 20 -4.14 -10.60 -0.16
N HIS A 21 -3.48 -9.95 -1.13
CA HIS A 21 -3.97 -9.86 -2.50
C HIS A 21 -3.92 -11.20 -3.26
N GLY A 22 -2.98 -12.08 -2.95
CA GLY A 22 -2.79 -13.35 -3.66
C GLY A 22 -3.24 -14.60 -2.90
N ARG A 23 -3.16 -14.59 -1.57
CA ARG A 23 -3.44 -15.71 -0.68
C ARG A 23 -4.04 -15.20 0.62
N LEU A 24 -4.66 -16.10 1.40
CA LEU A 24 -5.08 -15.79 2.77
C LEU A 24 -3.85 -15.87 3.70
N PRO A 25 -3.35 -14.72 4.24
CA PRO A 25 -2.26 -14.75 5.19
C PRO A 25 -2.68 -15.45 6.48
N GLN A 26 -1.82 -16.31 6.99
CA GLN A 26 -1.98 -16.97 8.28
C GLN A 26 -1.03 -16.33 9.28
N ILE A 27 -1.56 -15.95 10.44
CA ILE A 27 -0.83 -15.31 11.53
C ILE A 27 -0.84 -16.26 12.72
N GLU A 28 0.32 -16.85 13.01
CA GLU A 28 0.51 -17.90 13.99
C GLU A 28 0.78 -17.32 15.39
N ILE A 29 -0.19 -16.60 15.94
CA ILE A 29 -0.13 -16.04 17.28
C ILE A 29 -1.26 -16.57 18.15
N ASP A 30 -0.98 -16.66 19.45
CA ASP A 30 -1.98 -17.04 20.46
C ASP A 30 -2.89 -15.85 20.85
N ALA A 31 -3.96 -16.15 21.58
CA ALA A 31 -4.91 -15.14 22.04
C ALA A 31 -4.26 -14.09 22.97
N ARG A 32 -3.23 -14.45 23.74
CA ARG A 32 -2.51 -13.52 24.61
C ARG A 32 -1.70 -12.52 23.80
N THR A 33 -1.01 -12.98 22.78
CA THR A 33 -0.26 -12.12 21.88
C THR A 33 -1.19 -11.22 21.08
N LEU A 34 -2.33 -11.73 20.62
CA LEU A 34 -3.35 -10.91 19.95
C LEU A 34 -3.75 -9.71 20.85
N VAL A 35 -4.13 -9.97 22.10
CA VAL A 35 -4.61 -8.92 23.02
C VAL A 35 -3.49 -7.94 23.39
N ASN A 36 -2.29 -8.44 23.70
CA ASN A 36 -1.22 -7.61 24.26
C ASN A 36 -0.37 -6.90 23.19
N ARG A 37 -0.53 -7.22 21.92
CA ARG A 37 0.25 -6.64 20.82
C ARG A 37 -0.62 -6.11 19.70
N GLU A 38 -1.39 -6.98 19.03
CA GLU A 38 -2.10 -6.61 17.81
C GLU A 38 -3.29 -5.68 18.06
N LEU A 39 -4.06 -5.94 19.12
CA LEU A 39 -5.24 -5.12 19.44
C LEU A 39 -4.90 -3.78 20.10
N VAL A 40 -3.70 -3.61 20.64
CA VAL A 40 -3.29 -2.38 21.37
C VAL A 40 -3.50 -1.10 20.53
N PRO A 41 -3.07 -1.00 19.27
CA PRO A 41 -3.33 0.21 18.48
C PRO A 41 -4.83 0.50 18.30
N PHE A 42 -5.63 -0.55 18.10
CA PHE A 42 -7.08 -0.40 17.94
C PHE A 42 -7.75 0.05 19.22
N GLU A 43 -7.30 -0.43 20.39
CA GLU A 43 -7.81 0.07 21.68
C GLU A 43 -7.57 1.58 21.86
N TYR A 44 -6.36 2.06 21.53
CA TYR A 44 -6.06 3.50 21.56
C TYR A 44 -6.97 4.29 20.63
N LEU A 45 -7.18 3.81 19.41
CA LEU A 45 -8.03 4.47 18.42
C LEU A 45 -9.51 4.43 18.81
N ILE A 46 -9.99 3.32 19.41
CA ILE A 46 -11.35 3.22 19.93
C ILE A 46 -11.57 4.22 21.09
N LYS A 47 -10.62 4.33 22.04
CA LYS A 47 -10.64 5.36 23.09
C LYS A 47 -10.65 6.77 22.51
N ALA A 48 -9.95 6.99 21.40
CA ALA A 48 -9.96 8.24 20.64
C ALA A 48 -11.21 8.43 19.76
N LYS A 49 -12.18 7.51 19.83
CA LYS A 49 -13.46 7.53 19.07
C LYS A 49 -13.28 7.50 17.57
N ILE A 50 -12.37 6.64 17.07
CA ILE A 50 -12.21 6.41 15.63
C ILE A 50 -13.56 6.02 15.01
N PRO A 51 -14.02 6.69 13.94
CA PRO A 51 -15.37 6.45 13.41
C PRO A 51 -15.51 5.17 12.60
N ALA A 52 -14.40 4.64 12.03
CA ALA A 52 -14.45 3.42 11.25
C ALA A 52 -13.20 2.53 11.47
N ILE A 53 -13.40 1.21 11.39
CA ILE A 53 -12.34 0.18 11.42
C ILE A 53 -12.57 -0.75 10.23
N MET A 54 -11.49 -1.05 9.49
CA MET A 54 -11.52 -2.01 8.39
C MET A 54 -11.07 -3.38 8.87
N SER A 55 -11.89 -4.40 8.61
CA SER A 55 -11.58 -5.80 8.88
C SER A 55 -10.72 -6.40 7.78
N GLY A 56 -9.62 -7.04 8.14
CA GLY A 56 -8.68 -7.65 7.21
C GLY A 56 -9.03 -9.10 6.85
N HIS A 57 -8.62 -9.51 5.64
CA HIS A 57 -8.69 -10.91 5.20
C HIS A 57 -7.46 -11.68 5.73
N LEU A 58 -7.48 -11.99 7.04
CA LEU A 58 -6.39 -12.59 7.80
C LEU A 58 -6.89 -13.78 8.59
N SER A 59 -6.20 -14.90 8.56
CA SER A 59 -6.50 -16.09 9.36
C SER A 59 -5.60 -16.17 10.59
N PHE A 60 -6.17 -16.58 11.72
CA PHE A 60 -5.49 -16.78 13.00
C PHE A 60 -5.77 -18.19 13.53
N PRO A 61 -5.08 -19.22 13.00
CA PRO A 61 -5.43 -20.63 13.28
C PRO A 61 -5.38 -21.03 14.75
N GLN A 62 -4.52 -20.38 15.55
CA GLN A 62 -4.46 -20.63 17.01
C GLN A 62 -5.64 -20.02 17.79
N ILE A 63 -6.43 -19.16 17.16
CA ILE A 63 -7.57 -18.46 17.78
C ILE A 63 -8.89 -19.01 17.21
N GLU A 64 -8.95 -19.20 15.91
CA GLU A 64 -10.09 -19.77 15.16
C GLU A 64 -9.58 -20.88 14.24
N SER A 65 -9.69 -22.14 14.74
CA SER A 65 -8.99 -23.30 14.17
C SER A 65 -9.49 -23.76 12.79
N ASP A 66 -10.67 -23.29 12.36
CA ASP A 66 -11.20 -23.59 11.03
C ASP A 66 -10.62 -22.70 9.92
N GLY A 67 -9.73 -21.75 10.30
CA GLY A 67 -9.06 -20.85 9.37
C GLY A 67 -9.94 -19.73 8.83
N THR A 68 -11.13 -19.50 9.40
CA THR A 68 -12.02 -18.40 8.98
C THR A 68 -11.28 -17.06 9.00
N PRO A 69 -11.28 -16.30 7.89
CA PRO A 69 -10.70 -14.96 7.86
C PRO A 69 -11.38 -14.02 8.86
N ALA A 70 -10.63 -13.17 9.54
CA ALA A 70 -11.17 -12.25 10.55
C ALA A 70 -12.32 -11.38 10.00
N SER A 71 -12.26 -10.97 8.74
CA SER A 71 -13.35 -10.25 8.07
C SER A 71 -14.65 -11.04 7.89
N LEU A 72 -14.60 -12.37 7.99
CA LEU A 72 -15.75 -13.29 7.89
C LEU A 72 -16.11 -13.94 9.24
N SER A 73 -15.42 -13.58 10.32
CA SER A 73 -15.51 -14.22 11.62
C SER A 73 -16.36 -13.43 12.61
N LYS A 74 -17.44 -14.06 13.12
CA LYS A 74 -18.22 -13.51 14.26
C LYS A 74 -17.36 -13.35 15.51
N LYS A 75 -16.40 -14.25 15.72
CA LYS A 75 -15.49 -14.19 16.87
C LYS A 75 -14.68 -12.91 16.87
N PHE A 76 -14.07 -12.54 15.74
CA PHE A 76 -13.26 -11.33 15.66
C PHE A 76 -14.13 -10.05 15.65
N LEU A 77 -15.18 -9.99 14.85
CA LEU A 77 -15.92 -8.74 14.65
C LEU A 77 -17.02 -8.53 15.69
N THR A 78 -17.79 -9.57 16.00
CA THR A 78 -18.88 -9.45 16.97
C THR A 78 -18.38 -9.61 18.41
N ASP A 79 -17.64 -10.70 18.70
CA ASP A 79 -17.30 -10.99 20.10
C ASP A 79 -16.12 -10.13 20.59
N ILE A 80 -15.02 -10.05 19.82
CA ILE A 80 -13.85 -9.28 20.22
C ILE A 80 -14.11 -7.78 19.97
N LEU A 81 -14.31 -7.35 18.73
CA LEU A 81 -14.34 -5.92 18.41
C LEU A 81 -15.58 -5.23 18.97
N ARG A 82 -16.81 -5.75 18.73
CA ARG A 82 -18.03 -5.12 19.23
C ARG A 82 -18.19 -5.24 20.73
N ARG A 83 -18.09 -6.48 21.26
CA ARG A 83 -18.44 -6.75 22.67
C ARG A 83 -17.28 -6.49 23.63
N GLN A 84 -16.11 -7.13 23.42
CA GLN A 84 -15.00 -7.02 24.37
C GLN A 84 -14.33 -5.65 24.31
N MET A 85 -14.07 -5.11 23.09
CA MET A 85 -13.48 -3.80 22.90
C MET A 85 -14.50 -2.64 22.93
N ASN A 86 -15.80 -2.96 23.02
CA ASN A 86 -16.92 -2.01 23.09
C ASN A 86 -16.90 -0.98 21.94
N TYR A 87 -16.69 -1.45 20.71
CA TYR A 87 -16.61 -0.58 19.54
C TYR A 87 -17.97 -0.38 18.86
N ASP A 88 -18.42 0.88 18.81
CA ASP A 88 -19.73 1.26 18.22
C ASP A 88 -19.65 1.94 16.84
N GLY A 89 -18.45 2.25 16.36
CA GLY A 89 -18.24 2.84 15.03
C GLY A 89 -18.54 1.85 13.88
N LEU A 90 -18.30 2.28 12.65
CA LEU A 90 -18.48 1.44 11.46
C LEU A 90 -17.41 0.36 11.37
N ILE A 91 -17.82 -0.86 11.03
CA ILE A 91 -16.91 -1.93 10.59
C ILE A 91 -17.07 -2.09 9.09
N ILE A 92 -15.96 -1.96 8.36
CA ILE A 92 -15.92 -1.99 6.91
C ILE A 92 -15.03 -3.16 6.49
N THR A 93 -15.42 -3.95 5.50
CA THR A 93 -14.54 -5.01 4.98
C THR A 93 -13.35 -4.40 4.23
N ASP A 94 -12.23 -5.12 4.16
CA ASP A 94 -11.31 -4.95 3.05
C ASP A 94 -11.99 -5.35 1.72
N ASP A 95 -11.34 -5.13 0.58
CA ASP A 95 -11.96 -5.40 -0.71
C ASP A 95 -12.31 -6.88 -0.90
N MET A 96 -13.58 -7.17 -0.99
CA MET A 96 -14.10 -8.54 -1.14
C MET A 96 -13.73 -9.19 -2.48
N MET A 97 -13.12 -8.47 -3.42
CA MET A 97 -12.53 -9.03 -4.64
C MET A 97 -11.16 -9.66 -4.41
N MET A 98 -10.56 -9.43 -3.23
CA MET A 98 -9.32 -10.10 -2.84
C MET A 98 -9.54 -11.60 -2.63
N ASN A 99 -8.60 -12.40 -3.13
CA ASN A 99 -8.74 -13.86 -3.17
C ASN A 99 -8.88 -14.52 -1.78
N GLY A 100 -8.29 -13.94 -0.73
CA GLY A 100 -8.29 -14.54 0.61
C GLY A 100 -9.67 -14.83 1.17
N ALA A 101 -10.64 -13.92 1.03
CA ALA A 101 -12.00 -14.10 1.51
C ALA A 101 -12.86 -14.96 0.58
N THR A 102 -12.77 -14.72 -0.74
CA THR A 102 -13.62 -15.40 -1.73
C THR A 102 -13.25 -16.86 -1.91
N LEU A 103 -11.96 -17.22 -1.86
CA LEU A 103 -11.51 -18.62 -1.90
C LEU A 103 -11.95 -19.39 -0.67
N PHE A 104 -11.85 -18.81 0.53
CA PHE A 104 -12.34 -19.43 1.76
C PHE A 104 -13.84 -19.69 1.69
N ALA A 105 -14.62 -18.71 1.30
CA ALA A 105 -16.08 -18.84 1.23
C ALA A 105 -16.56 -19.70 0.04
N GLY A 106 -15.71 -19.95 -0.96
CA GLY A 106 -16.04 -20.70 -2.17
C GLY A 106 -16.81 -19.89 -3.24
N SER A 107 -17.27 -18.69 -2.93
CA SER A 107 -17.88 -17.77 -3.89
C SER A 107 -18.02 -16.35 -3.31
N PHE A 108 -18.04 -15.34 -4.20
CA PHE A 108 -18.18 -13.94 -3.81
C PHE A 108 -19.46 -13.66 -3.00
N HIS A 109 -20.64 -14.12 -3.49
CA HIS A 109 -21.91 -13.87 -2.78
C HIS A 109 -21.95 -14.53 -1.39
N ARG A 110 -21.31 -15.70 -1.22
CA ARG A 110 -21.22 -16.36 0.08
C ARG A 110 -20.27 -15.61 1.00
N ALA A 111 -19.14 -15.12 0.49
CA ALA A 111 -18.21 -14.28 1.25
C ALA A 111 -18.91 -13.01 1.76
N VAL A 112 -19.67 -12.32 0.91
CA VAL A 112 -20.46 -11.13 1.30
C VAL A 112 -21.48 -11.47 2.39
N MET A 113 -22.22 -12.57 2.25
CA MET A 113 -23.20 -13.02 3.26
C MET A 113 -22.51 -13.31 4.60
N MET A 114 -21.39 -14.03 4.60
CA MET A 114 -20.61 -14.32 5.81
C MET A 114 -20.05 -13.04 6.43
N ALA A 115 -19.56 -12.09 5.63
CA ALA A 115 -19.04 -10.82 6.12
C ALA A 115 -20.14 -10.00 6.84
N ILE A 116 -21.36 -9.97 6.32
CA ILE A 116 -22.52 -9.33 6.96
C ILE A 116 -22.84 -10.04 8.28
N GLU A 117 -22.93 -11.37 8.27
CA GLU A 117 -23.20 -12.18 9.46
C GLU A 117 -22.12 -12.04 10.53
N ALA A 118 -20.86 -11.87 10.13
CA ALA A 118 -19.74 -11.67 11.04
C ALA A 118 -19.80 -10.34 11.82
N GLY A 119 -20.41 -9.29 11.24
CA GLY A 119 -20.56 -8.01 11.93
C GLY A 119 -20.11 -6.78 11.13
N ASN A 120 -19.72 -6.91 9.87
CA ASN A 120 -19.41 -5.75 9.02
C ASN A 120 -20.68 -4.94 8.70
N ASP A 121 -20.54 -3.63 8.67
CA ASP A 121 -21.63 -2.70 8.34
C ASP A 121 -21.57 -2.25 6.89
N ILE A 122 -20.38 -2.20 6.31
CA ILE A 122 -20.13 -1.82 4.91
C ILE A 122 -19.28 -2.90 4.25
N ILE A 123 -19.66 -3.26 3.03
CA ILE A 123 -18.90 -4.20 2.18
C ILE A 123 -18.23 -3.39 1.07
N ILE A 124 -16.91 -3.52 0.95
CA ILE A 124 -16.13 -2.94 -0.15
C ILE A 124 -16.01 -3.96 -1.28
N SER A 125 -16.20 -3.51 -2.50
CA SER A 125 -15.94 -4.29 -3.72
C SER A 125 -15.39 -3.37 -4.80
N SER A 126 -14.23 -3.71 -5.35
CA SER A 126 -13.62 -2.98 -6.49
C SER A 126 -14.36 -3.21 -7.81
N THR A 127 -15.29 -4.17 -7.84
CA THR A 127 -16.21 -4.36 -8.97
C THR A 127 -17.62 -3.93 -8.60
N THR A 128 -18.32 -3.32 -9.56
CA THR A 128 -19.72 -2.93 -9.38
C THR A 128 -20.62 -4.14 -9.56
N ALA A 129 -21.34 -4.52 -8.50
CA ALA A 129 -22.36 -5.56 -8.59
C ALA A 129 -23.60 -5.06 -9.31
N GLY A 130 -24.06 -5.77 -10.33
CA GLY A 130 -25.30 -5.47 -11.02
C GLY A 130 -26.53 -5.71 -10.12
N LEU A 131 -27.62 -4.95 -10.32
CA LEU A 131 -28.86 -5.07 -9.53
C LEU A 131 -29.49 -6.49 -9.57
N TYR A 132 -29.21 -7.26 -10.62
CA TYR A 132 -29.69 -8.63 -10.80
C TYR A 132 -28.65 -9.69 -10.44
N ASP A 133 -27.53 -9.28 -9.86
CA ASP A 133 -26.49 -10.20 -9.45
C ASP A 133 -26.98 -11.15 -8.34
N ASN A 134 -26.49 -12.39 -8.37
CA ASN A 134 -26.78 -13.40 -7.33
C ASN A 134 -26.49 -12.91 -5.91
N MET A 135 -25.55 -11.98 -5.76
CA MET A 135 -25.25 -11.35 -4.49
C MET A 135 -26.51 -10.68 -3.89
N TRP A 136 -27.20 -9.86 -4.67
CA TRP A 136 -28.41 -9.16 -4.19
C TRP A 136 -29.57 -10.12 -3.96
N THR A 137 -29.90 -10.97 -4.92
CA THR A 137 -31.05 -11.86 -4.85
C THR A 137 -30.96 -12.81 -3.68
N ARG A 138 -29.79 -13.40 -3.43
CA ARG A 138 -29.57 -14.34 -2.31
C ARG A 138 -29.55 -13.66 -0.95
N ASN A 139 -28.95 -12.50 -0.81
CA ASN A 139 -28.98 -11.75 0.44
C ASN A 139 -30.41 -11.25 0.76
N LEU A 140 -31.17 -10.78 -0.24
CA LEU A 140 -32.57 -10.43 -0.05
C LEU A 140 -33.43 -11.63 0.37
N GLU A 141 -33.22 -12.78 -0.24
CA GLU A 141 -33.91 -14.01 0.18
C GLU A 141 -33.52 -14.44 1.60
N ARG A 142 -32.25 -14.35 1.96
CA ARG A 142 -31.77 -14.58 3.32
C ARG A 142 -32.45 -13.65 4.33
N MET A 143 -32.62 -12.37 4.00
CA MET A 143 -33.35 -11.41 4.86
C MET A 143 -34.82 -11.77 5.03
N ARG A 144 -35.45 -12.38 4.04
CA ARG A 144 -36.86 -12.81 4.12
C ARG A 144 -37.03 -14.04 4.98
N THR A 145 -36.09 -14.96 4.93
CA THR A 145 -36.18 -16.29 5.54
C THR A 145 -35.46 -16.42 6.89
N ASN A 146 -34.55 -15.49 7.23
CA ASN A 146 -33.78 -15.51 8.46
C ASN A 146 -33.89 -14.19 9.23
N SER A 147 -34.55 -14.22 10.38
CA SER A 147 -34.77 -13.03 11.22
C SER A 147 -33.49 -12.45 11.82
N GLU A 148 -32.54 -13.31 12.22
CA GLU A 148 -31.24 -12.85 12.78
C GLU A 148 -30.45 -12.08 11.73
N PHE A 149 -30.35 -12.60 10.50
CA PHE A 149 -29.71 -11.93 9.39
C PHE A 149 -30.38 -10.59 9.05
N LYS A 150 -31.73 -10.58 9.05
CA LYS A 150 -32.51 -9.36 8.82
C LYS A 150 -32.21 -8.27 9.86
N GLU A 151 -32.16 -8.61 11.15
CA GLU A 151 -31.84 -7.65 12.22
C GLU A 151 -30.37 -7.21 12.12
N ARG A 152 -29.44 -8.09 11.73
CA ARG A 152 -28.05 -7.72 11.50
C ARG A 152 -27.92 -6.68 10.37
N VAL A 153 -28.63 -6.87 9.25
CA VAL A 153 -28.63 -5.90 8.14
C VAL A 153 -29.26 -4.57 8.56
N LYS A 154 -30.35 -4.59 9.34
CA LYS A 154 -30.96 -3.36 9.89
C LYS A 154 -30.00 -2.61 10.82
N ASP A 155 -29.26 -3.32 11.65
CA ASP A 155 -28.28 -2.72 12.56
C ASP A 155 -27.13 -2.09 11.76
N ALA A 156 -26.63 -2.75 10.71
CA ALA A 156 -25.65 -2.18 9.79
C ALA A 156 -26.16 -0.88 9.14
N ALA A 157 -27.37 -0.94 8.56
CA ALA A 157 -27.98 0.21 7.92
C ALA A 157 -28.15 1.39 8.90
N ARG A 158 -28.57 1.11 10.13
CA ARG A 158 -28.69 2.14 11.20
C ARG A 158 -27.37 2.81 11.48
N ARG A 159 -26.27 2.06 11.64
CA ARG A 159 -24.93 2.62 11.87
C ARG A 159 -24.47 3.48 10.69
N VAL A 160 -24.67 3.02 9.46
CA VAL A 160 -24.30 3.78 8.26
C VAL A 160 -25.09 5.09 8.17
N VAL A 161 -26.41 5.04 8.38
CA VAL A 161 -27.27 6.25 8.38
C VAL A 161 -26.85 7.20 9.49
N PHE A 162 -26.58 6.69 10.68
CA PHE A 162 -26.16 7.51 11.81
C PHE A 162 -24.80 8.20 11.55
N ALA A 163 -23.84 7.47 10.99
CA ALA A 163 -22.55 8.04 10.61
C ALA A 163 -22.70 9.15 9.55
N LYS A 164 -23.53 8.93 8.53
CA LYS A 164 -23.82 9.95 7.51
C LYS A 164 -24.52 11.17 8.10
N LEU A 165 -25.52 10.99 8.96
CA LEU A 165 -26.19 12.10 9.62
C LEU A 165 -25.26 12.93 10.49
N ASN A 166 -24.38 12.28 11.26
CA ASN A 166 -23.38 12.97 12.07
C ASN A 166 -22.39 13.75 11.21
N TYR A 167 -21.96 13.16 10.09
CA TYR A 167 -21.07 13.84 9.14
C TYR A 167 -21.73 15.10 8.58
N PHE A 168 -22.94 15.00 8.06
CA PHE A 168 -23.65 16.14 7.46
C PHE A 168 -24.12 17.19 8.47
N LYS A 169 -24.19 16.86 9.75
CA LYS A 169 -24.43 17.85 10.82
C LYS A 169 -23.15 18.58 11.26
N SER A 170 -21.98 18.09 10.89
CA SER A 170 -20.71 18.75 11.22
C SER A 170 -20.50 19.98 10.34
N GLU A 171 -19.83 21.00 10.88
CA GLU A 171 -19.50 22.23 10.11
C GLU A 171 -18.46 21.97 9.00
N ASN A 172 -17.75 20.85 9.06
CA ASN A 172 -16.65 20.50 8.14
C ASN A 172 -17.06 19.46 7.09
N HIS A 173 -18.36 19.26 6.84
CA HIS A 173 -18.77 18.34 5.78
C HIS A 173 -18.54 18.94 4.40
N ALA A 174 -18.18 18.09 3.43
CA ALA A 174 -18.17 18.49 2.03
C ALA A 174 -19.62 18.71 1.53
N PRO A 175 -19.85 19.65 0.61
CA PRO A 175 -21.18 19.83 0.01
C PRO A 175 -21.62 18.54 -0.67
N LEU A 176 -22.93 18.24 -0.58
CA LEU A 176 -23.50 17.03 -1.19
C LEU A 176 -23.36 17.04 -2.72
N TYR A 177 -23.39 18.21 -3.31
CA TYR A 177 -23.17 18.48 -4.73
C TYR A 177 -22.04 19.52 -4.83
N PRO A 178 -20.76 19.11 -4.95
CA PRO A 178 -19.67 20.08 -5.13
C PRO A 178 -19.79 20.79 -6.47
N ASP A 179 -19.41 22.07 -6.50
CA ASP A 179 -19.29 22.83 -7.74
C ASP A 179 -18.09 22.32 -8.54
N GLU A 180 -18.33 21.73 -9.71
CA GLU A 180 -17.29 21.18 -10.59
C GLU A 180 -16.26 22.24 -11.00
N ASN A 181 -16.68 23.50 -11.19
CA ASN A 181 -15.77 24.57 -11.57
C ASN A 181 -14.79 24.91 -10.43
N SER A 182 -15.23 24.84 -9.18
CA SER A 182 -14.39 25.12 -8.02
C SER A 182 -13.35 24.02 -7.77
N ILE A 183 -13.54 22.81 -8.27
CA ILE A 183 -12.59 21.71 -8.09
C ILE A 183 -11.23 22.06 -8.69
N PHE A 184 -11.20 22.60 -9.91
CA PHE A 184 -9.96 22.96 -10.61
C PHE A 184 -9.22 24.14 -9.99
N GLU A 185 -9.89 24.96 -9.17
CA GLU A 185 -9.26 26.03 -8.41
C GLU A 185 -8.49 25.51 -7.19
N HIS A 186 -8.93 24.36 -6.65
CA HIS A 186 -8.41 23.80 -5.40
C HIS A 186 -7.58 22.51 -5.60
N ILE A 187 -7.74 21.83 -6.73
CA ILE A 187 -7.01 20.57 -7.03
C ILE A 187 -6.26 20.73 -8.36
N PRO A 188 -4.92 20.58 -8.37
CA PRO A 188 -4.07 20.26 -7.23
C PRO A 188 -3.85 21.46 -6.29
N ASP A 189 -3.94 21.20 -4.99
CA ASP A 189 -3.63 22.17 -3.94
C ASP A 189 -2.13 22.53 -3.97
N LYS A 190 -1.80 23.82 -4.21
CA LYS A 190 -0.42 24.30 -4.34
C LYS A 190 0.36 24.18 -3.03
N ASP A 191 -0.28 24.43 -1.90
CA ASP A 191 0.36 24.29 -0.59
C ASP A 191 0.59 22.82 -0.25
N GLY A 192 -0.37 21.93 -0.60
CA GLY A 192 -0.21 20.48 -0.53
C GLY A 192 0.93 19.98 -1.40
N GLN A 193 1.06 20.46 -2.63
CA GLN A 193 2.18 20.09 -3.51
C GLN A 193 3.53 20.47 -2.90
N LYS A 194 3.65 21.68 -2.38
CA LYS A 194 4.86 22.16 -1.68
C LYS A 194 5.14 21.29 -0.46
N PHE A 195 4.13 21.04 0.38
CA PHE A 195 4.26 20.18 1.55
C PHE A 195 4.74 18.78 1.18
N PHE A 196 4.16 18.12 0.17
CA PHE A 196 4.58 16.78 -0.25
C PHE A 196 6.02 16.75 -0.77
N LEU A 197 6.44 17.77 -1.52
CA LEU A 197 7.83 17.87 -1.97
C LEU A 197 8.79 18.05 -0.78
N GLU A 198 8.47 18.93 0.17
CA GLU A 198 9.26 19.12 1.38
C GLU A 198 9.37 17.84 2.21
N GLN A 199 8.25 17.09 2.40
CA GLN A 199 8.29 15.81 3.10
C GLN A 199 9.13 14.77 2.35
N ALA A 200 9.02 14.71 1.02
CA ALA A 200 9.84 13.83 0.21
C ALA A 200 11.34 14.16 0.37
N CYS A 201 11.73 15.44 0.31
CA CYS A 201 13.12 15.84 0.53
C CYS A 201 13.63 15.50 1.93
N ARG A 202 12.80 15.70 2.96
CA ARG A 202 13.14 15.35 4.36
C ARG A 202 13.29 13.84 4.59
N SER A 203 12.59 13.01 3.80
CA SER A 203 12.62 11.55 3.95
C SER A 203 13.82 10.91 3.25
N VAL A 204 14.40 11.53 2.23
CA VAL A 204 15.54 10.93 1.50
C VAL A 204 16.67 10.57 2.45
N SER A 205 17.07 9.31 2.42
CA SER A 205 18.17 8.78 3.22
C SER A 205 19.29 8.30 2.32
N VAL A 206 20.55 8.55 2.74
CA VAL A 206 21.74 8.04 2.06
C VAL A 206 22.14 6.73 2.74
N TYR A 207 21.97 5.60 2.07
CA TYR A 207 22.43 4.32 2.59
C TYR A 207 23.93 4.11 2.31
N LYS A 208 24.34 4.44 1.09
CA LYS A 208 25.74 4.40 0.68
C LYS A 208 26.08 5.64 -0.12
N GLN A 209 27.20 6.28 0.22
CA GLN A 209 27.74 7.43 -0.49
C GLN A 209 29.02 7.04 -1.20
N GLY A 210 29.03 7.15 -2.52
CA GLY A 210 30.20 6.92 -3.34
C GLY A 210 30.60 8.16 -4.16
N SER A 211 31.35 7.92 -5.23
CA SER A 211 31.87 8.98 -6.11
C SER A 211 30.77 9.69 -6.91
N ALA A 212 29.62 9.04 -7.11
CA ALA A 212 28.45 9.60 -7.77
C ALA A 212 27.57 10.45 -6.85
N PHE A 213 28.04 10.90 -5.69
CA PHE A 213 27.22 11.72 -4.80
C PHE A 213 27.96 12.95 -4.26
N PRO A 214 27.57 14.17 -4.66
CA PRO A 214 26.58 14.48 -5.69
C PRO A 214 27.04 14.15 -7.11
N LEU A 215 26.11 13.67 -7.96
CA LEU A 215 26.42 13.34 -9.36
C LEU A 215 26.56 14.61 -10.18
N LYS A 216 27.79 14.86 -10.63
CA LYS A 216 28.13 15.93 -11.57
C LYS A 216 28.78 15.29 -12.79
N PRO A 217 28.00 15.03 -13.85
CA PRO A 217 28.52 14.35 -15.02
C PRO A 217 29.65 15.15 -15.68
N ALA A 218 30.68 14.44 -16.13
CA ALA A 218 31.72 15.03 -16.98
C ALA A 218 31.14 15.35 -18.37
N GLU A 219 31.84 16.20 -19.11
CA GLU A 219 31.48 16.47 -20.51
C GLU A 219 31.51 15.18 -21.33
N GLY A 220 30.42 14.88 -22.04
CA GLY A 220 30.26 13.66 -22.83
C GLY A 220 29.86 12.40 -22.02
N GLU A 221 29.75 12.48 -20.71
CA GLU A 221 29.31 11.32 -19.89
C GLU A 221 27.89 10.90 -20.25
N ARG A 222 27.71 9.62 -20.52
CA ARG A 222 26.44 9.01 -20.91
C ARG A 222 25.76 8.38 -19.69
N ILE A 223 24.55 8.84 -19.41
CA ILE A 223 23.75 8.37 -18.26
C ILE A 223 22.56 7.56 -18.75
N LEU A 224 22.34 6.39 -18.17
CA LEU A 224 21.14 5.58 -18.35
C LEU A 224 20.29 5.61 -17.10
N ILE A 225 18.99 5.88 -17.24
CA ILE A 225 18.01 5.76 -16.13
C ILE A 225 17.13 4.53 -16.42
N ALA A 226 17.16 3.56 -15.50
CA ALA A 226 16.41 2.31 -15.61
C ALA A 226 15.33 2.18 -14.55
N GLY A 227 14.10 1.88 -14.98
CA GLY A 227 12.95 1.72 -14.07
C GLY A 227 11.62 1.64 -14.82
N PRO A 228 10.48 1.49 -14.09
CA PRO A 228 9.17 1.39 -14.72
C PRO A 228 8.36 2.68 -14.75
N PHE A 229 8.84 3.78 -14.12
CA PHE A 229 8.01 4.95 -13.88
C PHE A 229 8.35 6.12 -14.81
N LEU A 230 7.33 6.66 -15.49
CA LEU A 230 7.51 7.85 -16.33
C LEU A 230 7.98 9.09 -15.54
N SER A 231 7.54 9.22 -14.29
CA SER A 231 7.97 10.30 -13.39
C SER A 231 9.45 10.19 -13.02
N LEU A 232 10.01 8.98 -12.91
CA LEU A 232 11.45 8.76 -12.73
C LEU A 232 12.24 9.42 -13.90
N TYR A 233 11.81 9.18 -15.13
CA TYR A 233 12.48 9.70 -16.31
C TYR A 233 12.31 11.21 -16.44
N SER A 234 11.11 11.73 -16.18
CA SER A 234 10.85 13.17 -16.29
C SER A 234 11.64 13.98 -15.26
N GLU A 235 11.73 13.48 -14.02
CA GLU A 235 12.52 14.14 -12.98
C GLU A 235 14.03 14.03 -13.23
N GLY A 236 14.48 12.90 -13.77
CA GLY A 236 15.87 12.72 -14.18
C GLY A 236 16.30 13.68 -15.29
N ARG A 237 15.47 13.85 -16.33
CA ARG A 237 15.75 14.77 -17.44
C ARG A 237 15.78 16.23 -17.04
N LYS A 238 15.09 16.65 -15.99
CA LYS A 238 15.17 18.03 -15.48
C LYS A 238 16.57 18.39 -14.98
N ARG A 239 17.34 17.41 -14.47
CA ARG A 239 18.68 17.62 -13.91
C ARG A 239 19.79 17.14 -14.85
N TYR A 240 19.49 16.12 -15.65
CA TYR A 240 20.40 15.49 -16.59
C TYR A 240 19.72 15.41 -17.97
N PRO A 241 19.74 16.47 -18.78
CA PRO A 241 18.91 16.56 -19.99
C PRO A 241 19.26 15.52 -21.07
N ASN A 242 20.51 15.06 -21.12
CA ASN A 242 21.00 14.12 -22.15
C ASN A 242 20.98 12.65 -21.70
N VAL A 243 20.07 12.26 -20.79
CA VAL A 243 19.95 10.88 -20.34
C VAL A 243 19.15 10.02 -21.31
N SER A 244 19.56 8.77 -21.41
CA SER A 244 18.74 7.72 -22.02
C SER A 244 17.92 6.99 -20.96
N THR A 245 16.89 6.27 -21.39
CA THR A 245 16.01 5.56 -20.47
C THR A 245 15.85 4.09 -20.88
N PHE A 246 15.84 3.21 -19.90
CA PHE A 246 15.53 1.79 -20.07
C PHE A 246 14.28 1.46 -19.26
N HIS A 247 13.22 1.05 -19.95
CA HIS A 247 11.95 0.72 -19.36
C HIS A 247 11.81 -0.79 -19.15
N PHE A 248 11.44 -1.18 -17.93
CA PHE A 248 10.88 -2.50 -17.64
C PHE A 248 9.50 -2.33 -17.01
N SER A 249 8.56 -3.24 -17.34
CA SER A 249 7.18 -3.08 -16.88
C SER A 249 7.06 -3.20 -15.35
N TYR A 250 6.24 -2.31 -14.74
CA TYR A 250 5.80 -2.48 -13.37
C TYR A 250 4.67 -3.52 -13.36
N GLU A 251 4.96 -4.68 -12.83
CA GLU A 251 3.95 -5.71 -12.58
C GLU A 251 4.16 -6.23 -11.16
N LEU A 252 3.08 -6.23 -10.37
CA LEU A 252 3.03 -7.00 -9.12
C LEU A 252 2.99 -8.47 -9.51
N LYS A 253 4.15 -9.13 -9.53
CA LYS A 253 4.25 -10.49 -10.06
C LYS A 253 4.24 -11.55 -8.98
N ASN A 254 3.46 -12.58 -9.27
CA ASN A 254 3.69 -13.93 -8.77
C ASN A 254 5.04 -14.45 -9.28
N ASP A 255 5.79 -15.15 -8.45
CA ASP A 255 7.11 -15.78 -8.63
C ASP A 255 7.45 -16.30 -10.06
N ASN A 256 7.56 -15.43 -11.04
CA ASN A 256 7.91 -15.81 -12.41
C ASN A 256 9.37 -15.43 -12.68
N SER A 257 10.27 -16.37 -12.45
CA SER A 257 11.74 -16.24 -12.61
C SER A 257 12.21 -15.75 -14.00
N ASN A 258 11.39 -15.89 -15.04
CA ASN A 258 11.76 -15.49 -16.38
C ASN A 258 11.78 -13.96 -16.60
N PHE A 259 10.99 -13.20 -15.85
CA PHE A 259 10.97 -11.74 -15.94
C PHE A 259 12.33 -11.12 -15.58
N ASP A 260 12.92 -11.59 -14.48
CA ASP A 260 14.21 -11.10 -13.99
C ASP A 260 15.32 -11.38 -15.03
N ILE A 261 15.30 -12.58 -15.62
CA ILE A 261 16.32 -13.02 -16.56
C ILE A 261 16.30 -12.16 -17.84
N TRP A 262 15.13 -11.99 -18.46
CA TRP A 262 14.99 -11.24 -19.70
C TRP A 262 15.31 -9.75 -19.53
N ASN A 263 14.77 -9.13 -18.48
CA ASN A 263 15.04 -7.72 -18.23
C ASN A 263 16.49 -7.47 -17.83
N ALA A 264 17.10 -8.36 -17.06
CA ALA A 264 18.49 -8.26 -16.67
C ALA A 264 19.44 -8.38 -17.88
N ALA A 265 19.22 -9.37 -18.77
CA ALA A 265 20.02 -9.52 -19.97
C ALA A 265 19.91 -8.31 -20.90
N SER A 266 18.69 -7.81 -21.12
CA SER A 266 18.45 -6.62 -21.94
C SER A 266 19.08 -5.37 -21.33
N LEU A 267 18.96 -5.17 -20.01
CA LEU A 267 19.57 -4.05 -19.31
C LEU A 267 21.10 -4.06 -19.44
N VAL A 268 21.74 -5.21 -19.17
CA VAL A 268 23.19 -5.36 -19.29
C VAL A 268 23.69 -5.02 -20.69
N SER A 269 23.01 -5.53 -21.71
CA SER A 269 23.34 -5.23 -23.12
C SER A 269 23.28 -3.75 -23.45
N VAL A 270 22.24 -3.05 -22.96
CA VAL A 270 22.08 -1.59 -23.19
C VAL A 270 23.08 -0.81 -22.34
N ALA A 271 23.25 -1.18 -21.06
CA ALA A 271 24.08 -0.48 -20.08
C ALA A 271 25.57 -0.41 -20.49
N ASP A 272 26.03 -1.35 -21.30
CA ASP A 272 27.42 -1.36 -21.79
C ASP A 272 27.84 -0.07 -22.49
N SER A 273 26.88 0.60 -23.14
CA SER A 273 27.10 1.89 -23.84
C SER A 273 27.07 3.12 -22.95
N TYR A 274 26.93 2.98 -21.62
CA TYR A 274 26.78 4.11 -20.70
C TYR A 274 27.87 4.08 -19.62
N ASP A 275 28.18 5.25 -19.08
CA ASP A 275 29.23 5.44 -18.07
C ASP A 275 28.64 5.41 -16.64
N THR A 276 27.45 5.98 -16.48
CA THR A 276 26.67 5.99 -15.22
C THR A 276 25.29 5.41 -15.45
N ILE A 277 24.86 4.53 -14.52
CA ILE A 277 23.56 3.90 -14.56
C ILE A 277 22.80 4.24 -13.28
N ILE A 278 21.62 4.85 -13.38
CA ILE A 278 20.71 5.11 -12.27
C ILE A 278 19.58 4.09 -12.36
N ILE A 279 19.49 3.17 -11.41
CA ILE A 279 18.47 2.12 -11.42
C ILE A 279 17.53 2.20 -10.23
N CYS A 280 16.22 2.02 -10.51
CA CYS A 280 15.17 1.99 -9.49
C CYS A 280 14.96 0.55 -8.98
N VAL A 281 15.06 0.35 -7.66
CA VAL A 281 14.81 -0.93 -6.97
C VAL A 281 13.64 -0.77 -6.00
N TYR A 282 12.61 -1.61 -6.12
CA TYR A 282 11.39 -1.54 -5.30
C TYR A 282 10.90 -2.89 -4.78
N ASP A 283 11.42 -3.99 -5.32
CA ASP A 283 11.09 -5.35 -4.92
C ASP A 283 12.27 -6.32 -5.16
N LYS A 284 12.06 -7.59 -4.83
CA LYS A 284 13.04 -8.67 -5.03
C LYS A 284 13.44 -8.84 -6.51
N HIS A 285 12.49 -8.69 -7.42
CA HIS A 285 12.73 -8.89 -8.86
C HIS A 285 13.61 -7.79 -9.42
N THR A 286 13.31 -6.54 -9.12
CA THR A 286 14.12 -5.39 -9.53
C THR A 286 15.49 -5.38 -8.85
N ALA A 287 15.59 -5.88 -7.61
CA ALA A 287 16.88 -6.11 -6.97
C ALA A 287 17.72 -7.15 -7.75
N ASN A 288 17.11 -8.27 -8.19
CA ASN A 288 17.79 -9.28 -9.00
C ASN A 288 18.25 -8.74 -10.36
N ILE A 289 17.45 -7.89 -11.00
CA ILE A 289 17.84 -7.20 -12.24
C ILE A 289 19.04 -6.29 -11.98
N ALA A 290 18.98 -5.44 -10.96
CA ALA A 290 20.03 -4.50 -10.63
C ALA A 290 21.35 -5.19 -10.28
N LYS A 291 21.32 -6.31 -9.53
CA LYS A 291 22.51 -7.09 -9.18
C LYS A 291 23.35 -7.59 -10.34
N ARG A 292 22.78 -7.67 -11.56
CA ARG A 292 23.54 -8.04 -12.75
C ARG A 292 24.53 -6.96 -13.18
N LEU A 293 24.30 -5.71 -12.82
CA LEU A 293 25.20 -4.59 -13.08
C LEU A 293 26.50 -4.66 -12.29
N ARG A 294 26.56 -5.46 -11.21
CA ARG A 294 27.76 -5.64 -10.35
C ARG A 294 29.02 -6.13 -11.09
N TYR A 295 28.81 -6.80 -12.23
CA TYR A 295 29.91 -7.36 -13.02
C TYR A 295 30.39 -6.42 -14.14
N MET A 296 29.80 -5.21 -14.21
CA MET A 296 30.15 -4.22 -15.20
C MET A 296 31.05 -3.16 -14.55
N ASP A 297 32.05 -2.70 -15.27
CA ASP A 297 32.88 -1.56 -14.85
C ASP A 297 32.14 -0.24 -15.14
N LYS A 298 31.07 0.00 -14.37
CA LYS A 298 30.18 1.14 -14.49
C LYS A 298 29.89 1.77 -13.13
N ARG A 299 29.66 3.07 -13.12
CA ARG A 299 29.21 3.78 -11.94
C ARG A 299 27.70 3.58 -11.77
N VAL A 300 27.28 2.84 -10.74
CA VAL A 300 25.88 2.49 -10.53
C VAL A 300 25.32 3.22 -9.32
N VAL A 301 24.28 4.01 -9.55
CA VAL A 301 23.46 4.67 -8.52
C VAL A 301 22.16 3.88 -8.38
N VAL A 302 21.82 3.48 -7.17
CA VAL A 302 20.58 2.77 -6.86
C VAL A 302 19.61 3.70 -6.15
N PHE A 303 18.42 3.86 -6.71
CA PHE A 303 17.28 4.46 -6.04
C PHE A 303 16.41 3.36 -5.44
N SER A 304 16.51 3.17 -4.13
CA SER A 304 15.61 2.28 -3.40
C SER A 304 14.32 3.04 -3.08
N ILE A 305 13.23 2.58 -3.66
CA ILE A 305 11.90 3.15 -3.43
C ILE A 305 11.02 2.12 -2.72
N MET A 306 9.93 2.55 -2.09
CA MET A 306 9.02 1.77 -1.27
C MET A 306 9.68 1.22 0.00
N SER A 307 10.50 0.17 -0.09
CA SER A 307 11.16 -0.43 1.07
C SER A 307 12.67 -0.55 0.85
N PRO A 308 13.50 -0.15 1.80
CA PRO A 308 14.95 -0.27 1.68
C PRO A 308 15.47 -1.71 1.86
N VAL A 309 14.65 -2.64 2.37
CA VAL A 309 15.09 -4.03 2.68
C VAL A 309 15.70 -4.76 1.47
N PHE A 310 15.34 -4.39 0.27
CA PHE A 310 15.83 -5.04 -0.95
C PHE A 310 17.25 -4.61 -1.36
N VAL A 311 17.78 -3.57 -0.72
CA VAL A 311 19.13 -3.02 -1.00
C VAL A 311 20.06 -3.04 0.20
N LEU A 312 19.60 -3.46 1.38
CA LEU A 312 20.43 -3.49 2.61
C LEU A 312 21.47 -4.59 2.54
N ASP A 313 21.16 -5.70 1.87
CA ASP A 313 22.07 -6.82 1.67
C ASP A 313 22.49 -6.92 0.20
N ASP A 314 23.72 -7.38 -0.07
CA ASP A 314 24.23 -7.66 -1.41
C ASP A 314 24.32 -6.47 -2.40
N PHE A 315 24.36 -5.22 -1.91
CA PHE A 315 24.49 -4.02 -2.76
C PHE A 315 25.78 -3.22 -2.50
N ASP A 316 26.76 -3.79 -1.79
CA ASP A 316 28.07 -3.15 -1.50
C ASP A 316 28.84 -2.78 -2.77
N TRP A 317 28.55 -3.43 -3.88
CA TRP A 317 29.13 -3.16 -5.20
C TRP A 317 28.61 -1.86 -5.85
N ALA A 318 27.40 -1.38 -5.50
CA ALA A 318 26.88 -0.13 -6.03
C ALA A 318 27.70 1.07 -5.54
N ASP A 319 27.89 2.08 -6.39
CA ASP A 319 28.60 3.30 -6.00
C ASP A 319 27.80 4.09 -4.95
N THR A 320 26.57 4.44 -5.26
CA THR A 320 25.71 5.26 -4.39
C THR A 320 24.33 4.63 -4.26
N ILE A 321 23.76 4.67 -3.05
CA ILE A 321 22.41 4.15 -2.75
C ILE A 321 21.63 5.22 -1.99
N LEU A 322 20.53 5.70 -2.60
CA LEU A 322 19.58 6.62 -2.00
C LEU A 322 18.23 5.95 -1.80
N CYS A 323 17.61 6.15 -0.63
CA CYS A 323 16.30 5.60 -0.29
C CYS A 323 15.23 6.71 -0.29
N GLY A 324 14.14 6.53 -1.04
CA GLY A 324 13.07 7.52 -1.25
C GLY A 324 11.70 7.10 -0.72
N TYR A 325 11.51 5.84 -0.31
CA TYR A 325 10.31 5.26 0.35
C TYR A 325 8.98 5.38 -0.39
N SER A 326 8.95 5.91 -1.60
CA SER A 326 7.74 6.05 -2.43
C SER A 326 8.11 6.14 -3.92
N TYR A 327 7.16 5.80 -4.78
CA TYR A 327 7.26 5.96 -6.24
C TYR A 327 6.50 7.20 -6.74
N SER A 328 6.18 8.15 -5.86
CA SER A 328 5.55 9.40 -6.25
C SER A 328 6.51 10.29 -7.05
N SER A 329 5.96 11.19 -7.89
CA SER A 329 6.76 12.20 -8.59
C SER A 329 7.57 13.08 -7.64
N TYR A 330 7.05 13.36 -6.44
CA TYR A 330 7.75 14.12 -5.40
C TYR A 330 8.96 13.35 -4.85
N SER A 331 8.84 12.03 -4.68
CA SER A 331 9.96 11.21 -4.23
C SER A 331 11.06 11.15 -5.28
N PHE A 332 10.72 11.01 -6.57
CA PHE A 332 11.73 11.08 -7.63
C PHE A 332 12.35 12.46 -7.74
N ALA A 333 11.57 13.55 -7.61
CA ALA A 333 12.09 14.90 -7.55
C ALA A 333 13.10 15.06 -6.41
N ALA A 334 12.78 14.54 -5.23
CA ALA A 334 13.66 14.58 -4.06
C ALA A 334 14.93 13.73 -4.24
N LEU A 335 14.81 12.50 -4.76
CA LEU A 335 15.96 11.62 -5.02
C LEU A 335 16.93 12.24 -6.03
N PHE A 336 16.42 12.77 -7.13
CA PHE A 336 17.26 13.44 -8.11
C PHE A 336 17.80 14.78 -7.61
N GLY A 337 17.02 15.54 -6.80
CA GLY A 337 17.51 16.77 -6.15
C GLY A 337 18.65 16.49 -5.18
N ALA A 338 18.55 15.41 -4.38
CA ALA A 338 19.63 14.95 -3.52
C ALA A 338 20.84 14.52 -4.35
N LEU A 339 20.62 13.69 -5.38
CA LEU A 339 21.70 13.20 -6.25
C LEU A 339 22.43 14.33 -6.98
N SER A 340 21.74 15.37 -7.42
CA SER A 340 22.35 16.54 -8.06
C SER A 340 23.01 17.53 -7.09
N GLY A 341 22.77 17.35 -5.78
CA GLY A 341 23.32 18.21 -4.72
C GLY A 341 22.51 19.50 -4.48
N GLU A 342 21.21 19.54 -4.85
CA GLU A 342 20.32 20.66 -4.58
C GLU A 342 20.06 20.84 -3.08
N PHE A 343 20.14 19.75 -2.31
CA PHE A 343 20.07 19.76 -0.85
C PHE A 343 20.83 18.57 -0.25
N VAL A 344 21.12 18.65 1.05
CA VAL A 344 21.74 17.55 1.81
C VAL A 344 20.66 16.69 2.43
N PRO A 345 20.54 15.40 2.09
CA PRO A 345 19.59 14.47 2.71
C PRO A 345 19.77 14.37 4.22
N GLN A 346 18.67 14.35 4.96
CA GLN A 346 18.67 14.26 6.43
C GLN A 346 17.89 13.05 6.94
N GLY A 347 17.26 12.28 6.04
CA GLY A 347 16.50 11.10 6.39
C GLY A 347 17.39 10.01 7.00
N ILE A 348 16.85 9.27 7.96
CA ILE A 348 17.50 8.12 8.61
C ILE A 348 16.75 6.87 8.20
N ILE A 349 17.48 5.81 7.83
CA ILE A 349 16.85 4.52 7.51
C ILE A 349 16.20 3.96 8.78
N PRO A 350 14.87 3.69 8.75
CA PRO A 350 14.12 3.31 9.95
C PRO A 350 14.28 1.82 10.34
N LEU A 351 15.33 1.17 9.86
CA LEU A 351 15.62 -0.24 10.13
C LEU A 351 16.91 -0.35 10.94
N LYS A 352 16.91 -1.24 11.93
CA LYS A 352 18.13 -1.65 12.64
C LYS A 352 18.85 -2.69 11.77
N HIS A 353 20.12 -2.48 11.54
CA HIS A 353 21.05 -3.45 10.95
C HIS A 353 21.66 -4.30 12.03
#